data_a665fea239d1961dff81a358e6278144
#
_entry.id   a665fea239d1961dff81a358e6278144
#
_cell.length_a   1.000
_cell.length_b   1.000
_cell.length_c   1.000
_cell.angle_alpha   90.00
_cell.angle_beta   90.00
_cell.angle_gamma   90.00
#
_symmetry.space_group_name_H-M   'P 1'
#
loop_
_entity.id
_entity.type
_entity.pdbx_description
1 polymer ?
#
loop_
_entity_poly.entity_id
_entity_poly.type
_entity_poly.pdbx_seq_one_letter_code
_entity_poly.pdbx_strand_id
1 'polypeptide(L)'
;MSLHTFFVAPTGFGVGLTSTSLGLIRALERTGLKVHFLKPIAQPHPGDDGPERSSELISRTLGLSPPPAMPLAQVEHQLAMGELDEVLEEIVSRYQQAADGADVVVVEGMVPTRQSNYAAQI
;
A
#
# COMPACT_ATOMS: atom_id res chain seq x y z
N MET A 1 -18.95 5.11 -13.79
CA MET A 1 -18.31 3.79 -13.53
C MET A 1 -18.02 3.66 -12.05
N SER A 2 -18.33 2.50 -11.47
CA SER A 2 -18.04 2.27 -10.03
C SER A 2 -16.54 2.09 -9.83
N LEU A 3 -16.03 2.69 -8.74
CA LEU A 3 -14.67 2.45 -8.29
C LEU A 3 -14.58 1.05 -7.69
N HIS A 4 -13.58 0.28 -8.11
CA HIS A 4 -13.26 -1.02 -7.54
C HIS A 4 -11.92 -0.98 -6.81
N THR A 5 -11.82 -1.74 -5.73
CA THR A 5 -10.60 -1.83 -4.94
C THR A 5 -10.17 -3.27 -4.83
N PHE A 6 -8.91 -3.55 -5.17
CA PHE A 6 -8.28 -4.84 -4.93
C PHE A 6 -7.27 -4.71 -3.81
N PHE A 7 -7.42 -5.54 -2.79
CA PHE A 7 -6.48 -5.59 -1.68
C PHE A 7 -5.57 -6.79 -1.86
N VAL A 8 -4.26 -6.55 -1.93
CA VAL A 8 -3.24 -7.58 -2.07
C VAL A 8 -2.51 -7.73 -0.75
N ALA A 9 -2.65 -8.88 -0.11
CA ALA A 9 -2.08 -9.14 1.21
C ALA A 9 -0.96 -10.19 1.11
N PRO A 10 0.22 -9.91 1.68
CA PRO A 10 1.31 -10.87 1.70
C PRO A 10 1.14 -11.89 2.82
N THR A 11 1.70 -13.08 2.61
CA THR A 11 1.82 -14.10 3.66
C THR A 11 3.15 -14.03 4.40
N GLY A 12 4.12 -13.31 3.87
CA GLY A 12 5.44 -13.12 4.47
C GLY A 12 6.35 -12.29 3.57
N PHE A 13 7.56 -12.01 4.03
CA PHE A 13 8.57 -11.33 3.23
C PHE A 13 9.07 -12.23 2.09
N GLY A 14 9.42 -11.64 0.96
CA GLY A 14 10.01 -12.36 -0.16
C GLY A 14 9.03 -13.20 -0.97
N VAL A 15 7.73 -13.03 -0.79
CA VAL A 15 6.70 -13.77 -1.54
C VAL A 15 6.36 -13.16 -2.91
N GLY A 16 7.08 -12.12 -3.33
CA GLY A 16 6.87 -11.49 -4.64
C GLY A 16 5.64 -10.60 -4.72
N LEU A 17 5.22 -10.01 -3.61
CA LEU A 17 4.01 -9.20 -3.55
C LEU A 17 4.03 -8.01 -4.51
N THR A 18 5.16 -7.29 -4.58
CA THR A 18 5.29 -6.15 -5.48
C THR A 18 5.20 -6.56 -6.94
N SER A 19 5.80 -7.71 -7.30
CA SER A 19 5.69 -8.27 -8.64
C SER A 19 4.25 -8.66 -8.98
N THR A 20 3.52 -9.22 -8.01
CA THR A 20 2.11 -9.56 -8.15
C THR A 20 1.26 -8.30 -8.36
N SER A 21 1.48 -7.26 -7.56
CA SER A 21 0.79 -5.97 -7.69
C SER A 21 1.05 -5.35 -9.06
N LEU A 22 2.31 -5.34 -9.50
CA LEU A 22 2.71 -4.81 -10.79
C LEU A 22 2.03 -5.55 -11.96
N GLY A 23 2.02 -6.88 -11.90
CA GLY A 23 1.36 -7.71 -12.92
C GLY A 23 -0.14 -7.48 -12.97
N LEU A 24 -0.78 -7.38 -11.80
CA LEU A 24 -2.22 -7.09 -11.70
C LEU A 24 -2.56 -5.72 -12.30
N ILE A 25 -1.79 -4.70 -11.96
CA ILE A 25 -1.99 -3.35 -12.49
C ILE A 25 -1.90 -3.36 -14.02
N ARG A 26 -0.86 -3.97 -14.56
CA ARG A 26 -0.67 -4.06 -16.01
C ARG A 26 -1.81 -4.81 -16.70
N ALA A 27 -2.25 -5.92 -16.11
CA ALA A 27 -3.36 -6.69 -16.66
C ALA A 27 -4.65 -5.86 -16.71
N LEU A 28 -4.94 -5.11 -15.65
CA LEU A 28 -6.12 -4.24 -15.58
C LEU A 28 -6.02 -3.07 -16.55
N GLU A 29 -4.85 -2.45 -16.69
CA GLU A 29 -4.64 -1.36 -17.63
C GLU A 29 -4.85 -1.80 -19.09
N ARG A 30 -4.50 -3.03 -19.42
CA ARG A 30 -4.74 -3.58 -20.76
C ARG A 30 -6.22 -3.68 -21.12
N THR A 31 -7.10 -3.68 -20.14
CA THR A 31 -8.55 -3.65 -20.36
C THR A 31 -9.10 -2.23 -20.52
N GLY A 32 -8.24 -1.21 -20.51
CA GLY A 32 -8.63 0.20 -20.65
C GLY A 32 -8.98 0.88 -19.35
N LEU A 33 -8.80 0.25 -18.21
CA LEU A 33 -9.09 0.83 -16.90
C LEU A 33 -7.95 1.73 -16.43
N LYS A 34 -8.31 2.81 -15.73
CA LYS A 34 -7.35 3.65 -15.02
C LYS A 34 -7.09 3.04 -13.66
N VAL A 35 -5.88 2.55 -13.45
CA VAL A 35 -5.49 1.84 -12.21
C VAL A 35 -4.52 2.69 -11.43
N HIS A 36 -4.83 2.95 -10.17
CA HIS A 36 -3.93 3.61 -9.24
C HIS A 36 -3.47 2.62 -8.17
N PHE A 37 -2.38 2.96 -7.49
CA PHE A 37 -1.77 2.11 -6.48
C PHE A 37 -1.68 2.84 -5.15
N LEU A 38 -1.86 2.10 -4.07
CA LEU A 38 -1.66 2.61 -2.71
C LEU A 38 -0.98 1.55 -1.86
N LYS A 39 0.10 1.95 -1.20
CA LYS A 39 0.65 1.22 -0.05
C LYS A 39 0.53 2.13 1.16
N PRO A 40 -0.43 1.88 2.06
CA PRO A 40 -0.69 2.80 3.17
C PRO A 40 0.46 2.92 4.14
N ILE A 41 1.16 1.82 4.43
CA ILE A 41 2.20 1.78 5.45
C ILE A 41 3.47 1.19 4.86
N ALA A 42 4.56 1.95 4.97
CA ALA A 42 5.88 1.50 4.56
C ALA A 42 6.45 0.55 5.59
N GLN A 43 6.69 -0.69 5.18
CA GLN A 43 7.29 -1.71 6.01
C GLN A 43 8.69 -2.00 5.47
N PRO A 44 9.76 -1.55 6.18
CA PRO A 44 11.11 -1.71 5.67
C PRO A 44 11.51 -3.17 5.63
N HIS A 45 12.21 -3.57 4.56
CA HIS A 45 12.91 -4.84 4.54
C HIS A 45 14.15 -4.74 5.45
N PRO A 46 14.59 -5.85 6.07
CA PRO A 46 15.83 -5.85 6.83
C PRO A 46 16.99 -5.31 5.99
N GLY A 47 17.66 -4.27 6.48
CA GLY A 47 18.79 -3.63 5.80
C GLY A 47 18.47 -2.57 4.77
N ASP A 48 17.19 -2.23 4.56
CA ASP A 48 16.79 -1.16 3.65
C ASP A 48 16.65 0.18 4.39
N ASP A 49 17.43 1.17 3.96
CA ASP A 49 17.36 2.53 4.47
C ASP A 49 16.75 3.51 3.45
N GLY A 50 16.24 3.01 2.34
CA GLY A 50 15.72 3.83 1.24
C GLY A 50 14.23 4.12 1.34
N PRO A 51 13.67 4.80 0.32
CA PRO A 51 12.23 5.03 0.22
C PRO A 51 11.45 3.73 0.12
N GLU A 52 10.15 3.79 0.37
CA GLU A 52 9.30 2.61 0.34
C GLU A 52 9.39 1.93 -1.04
N ARG A 53 9.79 0.66 -1.02
CA ARG A 53 10.23 -0.08 -2.20
C ARG A 53 9.13 -0.31 -3.23
N SER A 54 7.94 -0.70 -2.78
CA SER A 54 6.84 -1.03 -3.68
C SER A 54 6.33 0.20 -4.42
N SER A 55 6.12 1.30 -3.70
CA SER A 55 5.66 2.55 -4.30
C SER A 55 6.69 3.12 -5.27
N GLU A 56 7.97 3.04 -4.92
CA GLU A 56 9.04 3.51 -5.80
C GLU A 56 9.13 2.68 -7.08
N LEU A 57 9.07 1.36 -6.96
CA LEU A 57 9.13 0.46 -8.12
C LEU A 57 7.96 0.70 -9.07
N ILE A 58 6.75 0.84 -8.52
CA ILE A 58 5.55 1.09 -9.31
C ILE A 58 5.62 2.47 -9.98
N SER A 59 6.09 3.48 -9.26
CA SER A 59 6.29 4.81 -9.82
C SER A 59 7.26 4.79 -11.01
N ARG A 60 8.40 4.12 -10.87
CA ARG A 60 9.41 4.03 -11.93
C ARG A 60 8.95 3.21 -13.12
N THR A 61 8.26 2.11 -12.88
CA THR A 61 7.91 1.14 -13.92
C THR A 61 6.66 1.53 -14.68
N LEU A 62 5.65 2.07 -13.99
CA LEU A 62 4.35 2.37 -14.57
C LEU A 62 4.06 3.86 -14.71
N GLY A 63 4.94 4.72 -14.21
CA GLY A 63 4.73 6.17 -14.26
C GLY A 63 3.62 6.66 -13.34
N LEU A 64 3.18 5.86 -12.39
CA LEU A 64 2.17 6.25 -11.42
C LEU A 64 2.78 7.09 -10.30
N SER A 65 1.95 7.92 -9.65
CA SER A 65 2.37 8.78 -8.53
C SER A 65 1.53 8.45 -7.30
N PRO A 66 1.77 7.29 -6.66
CA PRO A 66 1.00 6.92 -5.48
C PRO A 66 1.26 7.87 -4.32
N PRO A 67 0.28 8.07 -3.42
CA PRO A 67 0.51 8.82 -2.19
C PRO A 67 1.65 8.18 -1.38
N PRO A 68 2.45 8.99 -0.65
CA PRO A 68 3.52 8.45 0.18
C PRO A 68 2.97 7.49 1.25
N ALA A 69 3.67 6.37 1.47
CA ALA A 69 3.31 5.45 2.53
C ALA A 69 3.67 6.04 3.91
N MET A 70 2.86 5.74 4.93
CA MET A 70 3.17 6.14 6.29
C MET A 70 4.33 5.29 6.83
N PRO A 71 5.35 5.88 7.46
CA PRO A 71 6.42 5.08 8.06
C PRO A 71 5.89 4.16 9.17
N LEU A 72 6.32 2.90 9.17
CA LEU A 72 5.86 1.92 10.16
C LEU A 72 6.14 2.38 11.59
N ALA A 73 7.32 2.96 11.84
CA ALA A 73 7.68 3.44 13.18
C ALA A 73 6.71 4.52 13.68
N GLN A 74 6.26 5.42 12.80
CA GLN A 74 5.26 6.42 13.16
C GLN A 74 3.92 5.77 13.51
N VAL A 75 3.49 4.81 12.72
CA VAL A 75 2.23 4.08 12.95
C VAL A 75 2.29 3.33 14.28
N GLU A 76 3.38 2.62 14.54
CA GLU A 76 3.58 1.91 15.81
C GLU A 76 3.54 2.84 17.01
N HIS A 77 4.17 4.01 16.89
CA HIS A 77 4.16 5.02 17.95
C HIS A 77 2.72 5.50 18.23
N GLN A 78 1.97 5.84 17.19
CA GLN A 78 0.58 6.29 17.32
C GLN A 78 -0.30 5.21 17.93
N LEU A 79 -0.13 3.95 17.51
CA LEU A 79 -0.90 2.84 18.08
C LEU A 79 -0.58 2.62 19.55
N ALA A 80 0.69 2.78 19.95
CA ALA A 80 1.11 2.71 21.34
C ALA A 80 0.50 3.82 22.19
N MET A 81 0.19 4.97 21.60
CA MET A 81 -0.47 6.10 22.24
C MET A 81 -2.00 6.01 22.24
N GLY A 82 -2.56 4.92 21.72
CA GLY A 82 -4.01 4.74 21.63
C GLY A 82 -4.67 5.51 20.48
N GLU A 83 -3.89 5.87 19.45
CA GLU A 83 -4.36 6.69 18.34
C GLU A 83 -4.74 5.85 17.11
N LEU A 84 -5.38 4.70 17.31
CA LEU A 84 -5.80 3.82 16.20
C LEU A 84 -6.74 4.55 15.23
N ASP A 85 -7.70 5.31 15.76
CA ASP A 85 -8.68 6.01 14.92
C ASP A 85 -8.00 7.04 14.02
N GLU A 86 -7.01 7.75 14.53
CA GLU A 86 -6.24 8.72 13.76
C GLU A 86 -5.42 8.06 12.66
N VAL A 87 -4.85 6.90 12.93
CA VAL A 87 -4.13 6.10 11.91
C VAL A 87 -5.08 5.66 10.81
N LEU A 88 -6.26 5.15 11.18
CA LEU A 88 -7.26 4.71 10.20
C LEU A 88 -7.79 5.87 9.36
N GLU A 89 -8.02 7.03 9.97
CA GLU A 89 -8.43 8.25 9.25
C GLU A 89 -7.38 8.67 8.22
N GLU A 90 -6.10 8.60 8.59
CA GLU A 90 -5.01 8.94 7.67
C GLU A 90 -4.94 7.96 6.50
N ILE A 91 -5.14 6.67 6.74
CA ILE A 91 -5.20 5.66 5.69
C ILE A 91 -6.36 5.93 4.74
N VAL A 92 -7.53 6.25 5.26
CA VAL A 92 -8.70 6.62 4.44
C VAL A 92 -8.41 7.85 3.59
N SER A 93 -7.76 8.86 4.17
CA SER A 93 -7.37 10.07 3.45
C SER A 93 -6.44 9.75 2.27
N ARG A 94 -5.44 8.89 2.49
CA ARG A 94 -4.52 8.46 1.43
C ARG A 94 -5.25 7.63 0.37
N TYR A 95 -6.18 6.79 0.78
CA TYR A 95 -7.01 6.04 -0.15
C TYR A 95 -7.84 6.98 -1.04
N GLN A 96 -8.44 8.02 -0.46
CA GLN A 96 -9.21 8.99 -1.22
C GLN A 96 -8.34 9.73 -2.23
N GLN A 97 -7.10 10.07 -1.87
CA GLN A 97 -6.14 10.65 -2.80
C GLN A 97 -5.80 9.68 -3.94
N ALA A 98 -5.55 8.42 -3.61
CA ALA A 98 -5.23 7.40 -4.61
C ALA A 98 -6.42 7.12 -5.52
N ALA A 99 -7.64 7.16 -4.99
CA ALA A 99 -8.86 6.85 -5.73
C ALA A 99 -9.27 7.96 -6.70
N ASP A 100 -8.76 9.18 -6.51
CA ASP A 100 -9.12 10.31 -7.35
C ASP A 100 -8.73 10.07 -8.82
N GLY A 101 -9.74 10.05 -9.69
CA GLY A 101 -9.55 9.79 -11.11
C GLY A 101 -9.31 8.33 -11.49
N ALA A 102 -9.36 7.39 -10.55
CA ALA A 102 -9.14 5.97 -10.82
C ALA A 102 -10.44 5.20 -11.06
N ASP A 103 -10.36 4.19 -11.92
CA ASP A 103 -11.41 3.18 -12.06
C ASP A 103 -11.16 2.03 -11.06
N VAL A 104 -9.89 1.74 -10.76
CA VAL A 104 -9.47 0.67 -9.87
C VAL A 104 -8.31 1.18 -9.01
N VAL A 105 -8.34 0.86 -7.73
CA VAL A 105 -7.21 1.07 -6.81
C VAL A 105 -6.70 -0.29 -6.35
N VAL A 106 -5.41 -0.53 -6.51
CA VAL A 106 -4.73 -1.70 -5.97
C VAL A 106 -4.05 -1.28 -4.67
N VAL A 107 -4.46 -1.87 -3.56
CA VAL A 107 -3.93 -1.58 -2.23
C VAL A 107 -3.05 -2.75 -1.78
N GLU A 108 -1.80 -2.47 -1.45
CA GLU A 108 -0.85 -3.46 -0.95
C GLU A 108 -0.79 -3.39 0.57
N GLY A 109 -1.13 -4.49 1.24
CA GLY A 109 -1.15 -4.57 2.69
C GLY A 109 0.22 -4.86 3.31
N MET A 110 0.26 -4.85 4.64
CA MET A 110 1.45 -5.14 5.43
C MET A 110 1.75 -6.63 5.50
N VAL A 111 3.04 -6.96 5.59
CA VAL A 111 3.46 -8.32 5.93
C VAL A 111 3.20 -8.57 7.42
N PRO A 112 2.44 -9.62 7.79
CA PRO A 112 2.29 -9.98 9.21
C PRO A 112 3.64 -10.40 9.79
N THR A 113 3.97 -9.87 10.96
CA THR A 113 5.18 -10.25 11.70
C THR A 113 4.82 -10.67 13.10
N ARG A 114 5.70 -11.48 13.74
CA ARG A 114 5.49 -11.90 15.13
C ARG A 114 5.52 -10.73 16.11
N GLN A 115 6.15 -9.63 15.72
CA GLN A 115 6.30 -8.43 16.57
C GLN A 115 5.18 -7.42 16.38
N SER A 116 4.33 -7.63 15.39
CA SER A 116 3.29 -6.67 15.05
C SER A 116 1.98 -7.40 14.78
N ASN A 117 1.08 -7.34 15.74
CA ASN A 117 -0.29 -7.82 15.57
C ASN A 117 -1.16 -6.81 14.80
N TYR A 118 -0.57 -5.67 14.45
CA TYR A 118 -1.31 -4.55 13.85
C TYR A 118 -1.67 -4.80 12.39
N ALA A 119 -0.96 -5.69 11.70
CA ALA A 119 -1.23 -5.98 10.30
C ALA A 119 -2.67 -6.46 10.06
N ALA A 120 -3.26 -7.15 11.03
CA ALA A 120 -4.64 -7.62 10.94
C ALA A 120 -5.67 -6.52 11.24
N GLN A 121 -5.24 -5.40 11.82
CA GLN A 121 -6.09 -4.27 12.18
C GLN A 121 -6.07 -3.15 11.13
N ILE A 122 -5.05 -3.14 10.32
CA ILE A 122 -4.80 -2.14 9.31
C ILE A 122 -4.83 -2.77 7.91
#